data_276d5e65d169b360344f2e87a69f4d1f
#
_entry.id   276d5e65d169b360344f2e87a69f4d1f
#
_cell.length_a   1.000
_cell.length_b   1.000
_cell.length_c   1.000
_cell.angle_alpha   90.00
_cell.angle_beta   90.00
_cell.angle_gamma   90.00
#
_symmetry.space_group_name_H-M   'P 1'
#
loop_
_entity.id
_entity.type
_entity.pdbx_description
1 polymer ?
#
loop_
_entity_poly.entity_id
_entity_poly.type
_entity_poly.pdbx_seq_one_letter_code
_entity_poly.pdbx_strand_id
1 'polypeptide(L)'
;NFLKVTGVLAAASALAACGGSSTSTAGSTGSTAGSAASADGAKAYNELTVGTDNTDLKAELKVISHRTDLIDDGTFDGYVAAFQKLYPNITIKYEGITDYANDMTTRLTSNDWGDLCMIPTNIPLTELGDYFEPLCALSDIENDYNFASNRAYNGSVYGIPSTGNAQGIVYNKKVFEAAGITTLPKTPDEFLDDLQKIKDYDPSIDPLYTNYAAGWTMTAWDAYTSGGATGDPDWMNITMPQTKDPFQKGILGADDMGPYAVYYILYEAVKRGLTEADPTTTDWEGSKPRINNGQIGAMV
;
A
#
# COMPACT_ATOMS: atom_id res chain seq x y z
N ASN A 1 -18.40 11.07 7.07
CA ASN A 1 -19.56 11.46 7.89
C ASN A 1 -19.96 10.40 8.92
N PHE A 2 -19.71 9.13 8.68
CA PHE A 2 -19.90 8.09 9.70
C PHE A 2 -18.99 8.35 10.92
N LEU A 3 -17.73 8.67 10.69
CA LEU A 3 -16.78 9.07 11.73
C LEU A 3 -17.06 10.49 12.28
N LYS A 4 -17.51 11.42 11.42
CA LYS A 4 -17.88 12.78 11.87
C LYS A 4 -19.11 12.82 12.78
N VAL A 5 -20.06 11.90 12.63
CA VAL A 5 -21.23 11.82 13.54
C VAL A 5 -20.79 11.42 14.95
N THR A 6 -19.80 10.51 15.06
CA THR A 6 -19.22 10.15 16.36
C THR A 6 -18.37 11.29 16.94
N GLY A 7 -17.61 12.01 16.09
CA GLY A 7 -16.79 13.13 16.51
C GLY A 7 -17.59 14.39 16.91
N VAL A 8 -18.72 14.67 16.26
CA VAL A 8 -19.61 15.81 16.62
C VAL A 8 -20.27 15.60 17.97
N LEU A 9 -20.60 14.38 18.35
CA LEU A 9 -21.12 14.08 19.69
C LEU A 9 -20.04 14.22 20.78
N ALA A 10 -18.76 13.92 20.46
CA ALA A 10 -17.64 14.12 21.36
C ALA A 10 -17.29 15.61 21.56
N ALA A 11 -17.40 16.43 20.50
CA ALA A 11 -17.15 17.88 20.59
C ALA A 11 -18.24 18.65 21.40
N ALA A 12 -19.48 18.17 21.39
CA ALA A 12 -20.56 18.78 22.17
C ALA A 12 -20.43 18.56 23.69
N SER A 13 -19.78 17.45 24.11
CA SER A 13 -19.52 17.18 25.53
C SER A 13 -18.27 17.90 26.08
N ALA A 14 -17.30 18.27 25.21
CA ALA A 14 -16.09 19.00 25.64
C ALA A 14 -16.35 20.50 25.92
N LEU A 15 -17.41 21.11 25.36
CA LEU A 15 -17.77 22.50 25.58
C LEU A 15 -18.45 22.76 26.93
N ALA A 16 -18.88 21.72 27.64
CA ALA A 16 -19.52 21.85 28.96
C ALA A 16 -18.52 21.81 30.14
N ALA A 17 -17.22 21.56 29.91
CA ALA A 17 -16.19 21.35 30.94
C ALA A 17 -15.21 22.52 31.12
N CYS A 18 -15.30 23.62 30.37
CA CYS A 18 -14.45 24.80 30.51
C CYS A 18 -15.09 25.93 31.31
N GLY A 19 -15.15 25.76 32.61
CA GLY A 19 -15.49 26.83 33.56
C GLY A 19 -14.85 26.57 34.92
N GLY A 20 -13.66 27.12 35.20
CA GLY A 20 -13.09 27.15 36.55
C GLY A 20 -11.58 27.05 36.65
N SER A 21 -10.94 28.23 36.75
CA SER A 21 -9.65 28.65 37.34
C SER A 21 -8.56 27.67 37.80
N SER A 22 -7.41 27.94 37.22
CA SER A 22 -6.03 28.03 37.77
C SER A 22 -5.59 27.19 38.99
N THR A 23 -4.53 26.39 38.84
CA THR A 23 -3.24 26.56 39.53
C THR A 23 -2.19 25.58 38.99
N SER A 24 -1.00 26.08 38.74
CA SER A 24 0.20 25.41 38.31
C SER A 24 0.76 24.46 39.37
N THR A 25 1.14 23.22 38.97
CA THR A 25 2.25 22.50 39.58
C THR A 25 2.82 21.49 38.59
N ALA A 26 4.13 21.61 38.33
CA ALA A 26 4.90 20.67 37.53
C ALA A 26 5.05 19.35 38.28
N GLY A 27 4.75 18.25 37.61
CA GLY A 27 5.00 16.91 38.10
C GLY A 27 5.08 15.94 36.90
N SER A 28 6.34 15.53 36.61
CA SER A 28 6.65 14.44 35.67
C SER A 28 6.01 13.13 36.15
N THR A 29 5.16 12.54 35.36
CA THR A 29 4.85 11.10 35.46
C THR A 29 4.45 10.53 34.12
N GLY A 30 4.87 9.30 33.89
CA GLY A 30 4.92 8.49 32.70
C GLY A 30 3.69 8.50 31.78
N SER A 31 4.00 8.37 30.52
CA SER A 31 3.05 8.14 29.44
C SER A 31 2.30 6.83 29.65
N THR A 32 1.08 6.92 30.13
CA THR A 32 0.07 5.88 29.92
C THR A 32 -0.50 6.06 28.52
N ALA A 33 -0.46 5.00 27.72
CA ALA A 33 -1.13 4.92 26.42
C ALA A 33 -2.59 5.41 26.62
N GLY A 34 -2.95 6.51 25.96
CA GLY A 34 -4.29 7.03 26.01
C GLY A 34 -5.25 6.10 25.28
N SER A 35 -6.10 5.40 26.00
CA SER A 35 -7.31 4.85 25.43
C SER A 35 -8.06 5.98 24.72
N ALA A 36 -8.41 5.80 23.45
CA ALA A 36 -9.30 6.68 22.73
C ALA A 36 -10.57 6.81 23.59
N ALA A 37 -10.87 8.02 24.07
CA ALA A 37 -12.04 8.25 24.91
C ALA A 37 -13.28 8.01 24.06
N SER A 38 -13.96 6.90 24.31
CA SER A 38 -15.28 6.64 23.75
C SER A 38 -16.22 7.77 24.18
N ALA A 39 -16.92 8.35 23.21
CA ALA A 39 -18.08 9.18 23.50
C ALA A 39 -19.06 8.36 24.35
N ASP A 40 -19.68 8.98 25.35
CA ASP A 40 -20.53 8.31 26.34
C ASP A 40 -21.52 7.35 25.66
N GLY A 41 -21.28 6.03 25.77
CA GLY A 41 -22.15 4.98 25.24
C GLY A 41 -21.81 4.43 23.85
N ALA A 42 -20.76 4.91 23.16
CA ALA A 42 -20.34 4.34 21.87
C ALA A 42 -19.49 3.07 22.11
N LYS A 43 -19.82 2.00 21.38
CA LYS A 43 -19.01 0.78 21.37
C LYS A 43 -17.68 1.01 20.69
N ALA A 44 -16.62 0.42 21.20
CA ALA A 44 -15.33 0.41 20.51
C ALA A 44 -15.44 -0.41 19.19
N TYR A 45 -14.53 -0.18 18.26
CA TYR A 45 -14.55 -0.81 16.94
C TYR A 45 -14.65 -2.36 17.03
N ASN A 46 -13.89 -2.97 17.91
CA ASN A 46 -13.84 -4.41 18.14
C ASN A 46 -15.08 -4.97 18.88
N GLU A 47 -15.92 -4.10 19.44
CA GLU A 47 -17.17 -4.46 20.13
C GLU A 47 -18.40 -4.36 19.20
N LEU A 48 -18.22 -3.80 18.01
CA LEU A 48 -19.30 -3.64 17.04
C LEU A 48 -19.62 -4.98 16.36
N THR A 49 -20.93 -5.31 16.33
CA THR A 49 -21.44 -6.46 15.60
C THR A 49 -22.02 -6.02 14.28
N VAL A 50 -21.37 -6.38 13.18
CA VAL A 50 -21.79 -6.03 11.81
C VAL A 50 -23.21 -6.54 11.55
N GLY A 51 -24.07 -5.68 11.00
CA GLY A 51 -25.47 -5.99 10.70
C GLY A 51 -26.41 -6.00 11.91
N THR A 52 -25.90 -5.65 13.10
CA THR A 52 -26.70 -5.53 14.33
C THR A 52 -26.61 -4.12 14.91
N ASP A 53 -25.40 -3.63 15.11
CA ASP A 53 -25.17 -2.30 15.65
C ASP A 53 -25.29 -1.24 14.53
N ASN A 54 -25.81 -0.07 14.88
CA ASN A 54 -25.86 1.11 13.99
C ASN A 54 -26.63 0.92 12.67
N THR A 55 -27.58 -0.02 12.60
CA THR A 55 -28.33 -0.32 11.35
C THR A 55 -29.31 0.76 10.94
N ASP A 56 -29.64 1.69 11.83
CA ASP A 56 -30.52 2.83 11.60
C ASP A 56 -29.79 4.09 11.08
N LEU A 57 -28.45 4.06 11.07
CA LEU A 57 -27.64 5.18 10.57
C LEU A 57 -27.95 5.49 9.11
N LYS A 58 -27.97 6.79 8.81
CA LYS A 58 -28.17 7.32 7.45
C LYS A 58 -26.94 8.12 7.06
N ALA A 59 -26.30 7.74 5.97
CA ALA A 59 -25.14 8.45 5.46
C ALA A 59 -25.00 8.28 3.95
N GLU A 60 -24.34 9.23 3.31
CA GLU A 60 -23.73 9.08 1.99
C GLU A 60 -22.23 9.14 2.21
N LEU A 61 -21.52 8.07 1.84
CA LEU A 61 -20.09 7.95 2.02
C LEU A 61 -19.38 8.00 0.67
N LYS A 62 -18.34 8.82 0.59
CA LYS A 62 -17.42 8.87 -0.53
C LYS A 62 -16.15 8.09 -0.15
N VAL A 63 -15.83 7.07 -0.93
CA VAL A 63 -14.66 6.20 -0.74
C VAL A 63 -13.71 6.39 -1.90
N ILE A 64 -12.45 6.75 -1.63
CA ILE A 64 -11.43 6.89 -2.66
C ILE A 64 -10.52 5.67 -2.65
N SER A 65 -10.32 5.08 -3.82
CA SER A 65 -9.55 3.84 -4.01
C SER A 65 -8.60 3.94 -5.19
N HIS A 66 -7.46 3.26 -5.08
CA HIS A 66 -6.55 3.04 -6.22
C HIS A 66 -6.99 1.85 -7.10
N ARG A 67 -7.99 1.08 -6.68
CA ARG A 67 -8.48 -0.09 -7.39
C ARG A 67 -9.51 0.31 -8.44
N THR A 68 -9.05 1.05 -9.45
CA THR A 68 -9.86 1.46 -10.61
C THR A 68 -10.43 0.25 -11.34
N ASP A 69 -9.68 -0.85 -11.40
CA ASP A 69 -10.09 -2.13 -11.97
C ASP A 69 -11.36 -2.70 -11.33
N LEU A 70 -11.47 -2.65 -10.00
CA LEU A 70 -12.65 -3.16 -9.27
C LEU A 70 -13.86 -2.22 -9.33
N ILE A 71 -13.62 -0.95 -9.65
CA ILE A 71 -14.68 0.01 -9.93
C ILE A 71 -15.24 -0.26 -11.34
N ASP A 72 -14.34 -0.38 -12.33
CA ASP A 72 -14.71 -0.50 -13.74
C ASP A 72 -15.39 -1.83 -14.07
N ASP A 73 -15.02 -2.92 -13.40
CA ASP A 73 -15.62 -4.24 -13.59
C ASP A 73 -16.89 -4.48 -12.76
N GLY A 74 -17.30 -3.52 -11.92
CA GLY A 74 -18.49 -3.59 -11.08
C GLY A 74 -18.34 -4.44 -9.81
N THR A 75 -17.14 -4.89 -9.48
CA THR A 75 -16.89 -5.68 -8.26
C THR A 75 -17.27 -4.89 -7.00
N PHE A 76 -16.93 -3.60 -6.94
CA PHE A 76 -17.30 -2.74 -5.81
C PHE A 76 -18.80 -2.50 -5.70
N ASP A 77 -19.54 -2.45 -6.80
CA ASP A 77 -21.01 -2.39 -6.76
C ASP A 77 -21.60 -3.63 -6.08
N GLY A 78 -21.00 -4.80 -6.32
CA GLY A 78 -21.37 -6.03 -5.63
C GLY A 78 -21.13 -5.96 -4.11
N TYR A 79 -20.01 -5.36 -3.67
CA TYR A 79 -19.74 -5.16 -2.25
C TYR A 79 -20.68 -4.14 -1.61
N VAL A 80 -20.98 -3.04 -2.31
CA VAL A 80 -21.98 -2.05 -1.87
C VAL A 80 -23.35 -2.71 -1.69
N ALA A 81 -23.79 -3.49 -2.67
CA ALA A 81 -25.07 -4.19 -2.60
C ALA A 81 -25.13 -5.21 -1.44
N ALA A 82 -24.02 -5.87 -1.13
CA ALA A 82 -23.94 -6.77 0.02
C ALA A 82 -23.99 -5.99 1.35
N PHE A 83 -23.27 -4.88 1.46
CA PHE A 83 -23.27 -4.01 2.64
C PHE A 83 -24.64 -3.39 2.88
N GLN A 84 -25.34 -2.93 1.85
CA GLN A 84 -26.66 -2.30 1.96
C GLN A 84 -27.77 -3.25 2.42
N LYS A 85 -27.57 -4.57 2.32
CA LYS A 85 -28.50 -5.54 2.94
C LYS A 85 -28.48 -5.45 4.47
N LEU A 86 -27.37 -5.02 5.04
CA LEU A 86 -27.17 -4.88 6.48
C LEU A 86 -27.42 -3.44 6.93
N TYR A 87 -27.08 -2.46 6.09
CA TYR A 87 -27.18 -1.02 6.36
C TYR A 87 -27.91 -0.30 5.23
N PRO A 88 -29.24 -0.46 5.13
CA PRO A 88 -30.02 -0.01 3.95
C PRO A 88 -30.07 1.49 3.77
N ASN A 89 -29.76 2.26 4.81
CA ASN A 89 -29.80 3.72 4.77
C ASN A 89 -28.42 4.36 4.49
N ILE A 90 -27.39 3.57 4.25
CA ILE A 90 -26.06 4.07 3.92
C ILE A 90 -25.81 3.88 2.43
N THR A 91 -25.50 4.97 1.74
CA THR A 91 -25.06 4.95 0.34
C THR A 91 -23.55 5.09 0.29
N ILE A 92 -22.90 4.32 -0.59
CA ILE A 92 -21.45 4.37 -0.79
C ILE A 92 -21.18 4.72 -2.25
N LYS A 93 -20.31 5.72 -2.47
CA LYS A 93 -19.82 6.10 -3.81
C LYS A 93 -18.31 5.93 -3.85
N TYR A 94 -17.82 5.15 -4.81
CA TYR A 94 -16.38 5.01 -5.05
C TYR A 94 -15.90 6.03 -6.06
N GLU A 95 -14.70 6.56 -5.81
CA GLU A 95 -13.92 7.33 -6.78
C GLU A 95 -12.56 6.64 -6.95
N GLY A 96 -12.20 6.33 -8.21
CA GLY A 96 -10.92 5.70 -8.56
C GLY A 96 -9.87 6.74 -8.91
N ILE A 97 -8.64 6.53 -8.43
CA ILE A 97 -7.47 7.37 -8.76
C ILE A 97 -6.31 6.47 -9.16
N THR A 98 -5.71 6.71 -10.33
CA THR A 98 -4.58 5.91 -10.84
C THR A 98 -3.25 6.33 -10.20
N ASP A 99 -2.92 7.61 -10.17
CA ASP A 99 -1.73 8.13 -9.45
C ASP A 99 -2.07 8.41 -7.99
N TYR A 100 -2.43 7.34 -7.29
CA TYR A 100 -3.09 7.42 -6.00
C TYR A 100 -2.29 8.14 -4.91
N ALA A 101 -1.00 7.82 -4.76
CA ALA A 101 -0.21 8.36 -3.66
C ALA A 101 -0.02 9.88 -3.78
N ASN A 102 0.26 10.38 -4.99
CA ASN A 102 0.47 11.81 -5.23
C ASN A 102 -0.83 12.60 -5.13
N ASP A 103 -1.90 12.11 -5.78
CA ASP A 103 -3.20 12.77 -5.78
C ASP A 103 -3.80 12.79 -4.38
N MET A 104 -3.74 11.69 -3.64
CA MET A 104 -4.25 11.63 -2.27
C MET A 104 -3.49 12.52 -1.32
N THR A 105 -2.17 12.63 -1.43
CA THR A 105 -1.39 13.56 -0.62
C THR A 105 -1.86 15.01 -0.82
N THR A 106 -2.10 15.39 -2.08
CA THR A 106 -2.64 16.71 -2.42
C THR A 106 -4.02 16.92 -1.85
N ARG A 107 -4.92 15.94 -1.95
CA ARG A 107 -6.29 16.01 -1.43
C ARG A 107 -6.35 16.03 0.10
N LEU A 108 -5.49 15.27 0.77
CA LEU A 108 -5.39 15.28 2.23
C LEU A 108 -4.98 16.64 2.75
N THR A 109 -3.99 17.29 2.12
CA THR A 109 -3.55 18.64 2.52
C THR A 109 -4.60 19.72 2.25
N SER A 110 -5.45 19.55 1.22
CA SER A 110 -6.55 20.47 0.90
C SER A 110 -7.87 20.12 1.63
N ASN A 111 -7.90 19.03 2.37
CA ASN A 111 -9.10 18.48 3.03
C ASN A 111 -10.27 18.23 2.06
N ASP A 112 -9.96 17.85 0.82
CA ASP A 112 -10.93 17.54 -0.25
C ASP A 112 -10.81 16.08 -0.71
N TRP A 113 -11.11 15.13 0.19
CA TRP A 113 -10.92 13.70 -0.13
C TRP A 113 -12.11 12.79 0.21
N GLY A 114 -13.14 13.25 0.90
CA GLY A 114 -14.32 12.46 1.22
C GLY A 114 -14.30 11.86 2.63
N ASP A 115 -14.81 10.65 2.79
CA ASP A 115 -15.07 10.04 4.10
C ASP A 115 -14.11 8.87 4.42
N LEU A 116 -13.78 8.07 3.43
CA LEU A 116 -12.88 6.92 3.55
C LEU A 116 -11.89 6.87 2.39
N CYS A 117 -10.66 6.45 2.68
CA CYS A 117 -9.66 6.22 1.65
C CYS A 117 -8.69 5.12 2.05
N MET A 118 -7.94 4.60 1.09
CA MET A 118 -6.73 3.82 1.37
C MET A 118 -5.65 4.81 1.84
N ILE A 119 -5.08 4.61 3.02
CA ILE A 119 -4.02 5.50 3.52
C ILE A 119 -2.79 5.38 2.60
N PRO A 120 -2.34 6.47 1.96
CA PRO A 120 -1.17 6.45 1.09
C PRO A 120 0.10 5.98 1.83
N THR A 121 0.96 5.26 1.13
CA THR A 121 2.19 4.70 1.72
C THR A 121 3.22 5.77 2.05
N ASN A 122 3.17 6.92 1.40
CA ASN A 122 4.07 8.06 1.58
C ASN A 122 3.67 8.98 2.75
N ILE A 123 2.56 8.72 3.45
CA ILE A 123 2.22 9.44 4.68
C ILE A 123 3.03 8.83 5.85
N PRO A 124 3.88 9.62 6.54
CA PRO A 124 4.62 9.15 7.70
C PRO A 124 3.68 8.70 8.83
N LEU A 125 4.06 7.65 9.55
CA LEU A 125 3.25 7.16 10.68
C LEU A 125 3.01 8.24 11.74
N THR A 126 3.98 9.14 11.93
CA THR A 126 3.89 10.27 12.88
C THR A 126 2.83 11.30 12.53
N GLU A 127 2.39 11.34 11.27
CA GLU A 127 1.42 12.31 10.75
C GLU A 127 0.02 11.70 10.59
N LEU A 128 -0.16 10.41 10.89
CA LEU A 128 -1.48 9.76 10.71
C LEU A 128 -2.60 10.48 11.47
N GLY A 129 -2.34 10.93 12.67
CA GLY A 129 -3.31 11.65 13.49
C GLY A 129 -3.67 13.06 12.99
N ASP A 130 -2.90 13.63 12.05
CA ASP A 130 -3.20 14.93 11.46
C ASP A 130 -4.30 14.83 10.38
N TYR A 131 -4.45 13.64 9.78
CA TYR A 131 -5.38 13.40 8.68
C TYR A 131 -6.50 12.43 9.00
N PHE A 132 -6.26 11.45 9.88
CA PHE A 132 -7.18 10.33 10.11
C PHE A 132 -7.59 10.22 11.58
N GLU A 133 -8.83 9.81 11.80
CA GLU A 133 -9.32 9.49 13.15
C GLU A 133 -8.75 8.12 13.60
N PRO A 134 -8.37 7.98 14.88
CA PRO A 134 -8.01 6.69 15.43
C PRO A 134 -9.25 5.78 15.50
N LEU A 135 -9.11 4.55 15.02
CA LEU A 135 -10.20 3.58 14.96
C LEU A 135 -10.32 2.75 16.24
N CYS A 136 -9.18 2.29 16.77
CA CYS A 136 -9.07 1.43 17.96
C CYS A 136 -7.64 1.39 18.48
N ALA A 137 -7.42 0.75 19.62
CA ALA A 137 -6.07 0.41 20.07
C ALA A 137 -5.50 -0.77 19.24
N LEU A 138 -4.18 -0.79 19.04
CA LEU A 138 -3.52 -1.88 18.31
C LEU A 138 -3.76 -3.23 18.99
N SER A 139 -3.74 -3.27 20.33
CA SER A 139 -4.01 -4.46 21.11
C SER A 139 -5.39 -5.08 20.88
N ASP A 140 -6.35 -4.29 20.37
CA ASP A 140 -7.71 -4.75 20.14
C ASP A 140 -7.85 -5.60 18.88
N ILE A 141 -6.91 -5.47 17.92
CA ILE A 141 -7.01 -6.08 16.60
C ILE A 141 -5.75 -6.86 16.17
N GLU A 142 -4.62 -6.74 16.86
CA GLU A 142 -3.35 -7.33 16.40
C GLU A 142 -3.33 -8.85 16.32
N ASN A 143 -4.21 -9.52 17.06
CA ASN A 143 -4.36 -10.98 17.01
C ASN A 143 -5.33 -11.45 15.91
N ASP A 144 -6.20 -10.59 15.42
CA ASP A 144 -7.25 -10.92 14.44
C ASP A 144 -6.89 -10.50 13.02
N TYR A 145 -6.01 -9.48 12.87
CA TYR A 145 -5.62 -8.93 11.58
C TYR A 145 -4.11 -9.04 11.35
N ASN A 146 -3.73 -9.71 10.27
CA ASN A 146 -2.35 -9.64 9.80
C ASN A 146 -2.01 -8.19 9.41
N PHE A 147 -0.79 -7.76 9.73
CA PHE A 147 -0.32 -6.42 9.42
C PHE A 147 -1.06 -5.27 10.13
N ALA A 148 -1.74 -5.55 11.24
CA ALA A 148 -2.49 -4.54 12.01
C ALA A 148 -1.65 -3.31 12.39
N SER A 149 -0.35 -3.50 12.64
CA SER A 149 0.61 -2.43 12.97
C SER A 149 1.00 -1.52 11.79
N ASN A 150 0.67 -1.90 10.55
CA ASN A 150 1.14 -1.18 9.34
C ASN A 150 0.70 0.28 9.29
N ARG A 151 -0.49 0.59 9.83
CA ARG A 151 -0.99 1.96 9.97
C ARG A 151 -1.39 2.24 11.42
N ALA A 152 -0.47 1.92 12.33
CA ALA A 152 -0.59 2.23 13.75
C ALA A 152 0.54 3.17 14.17
N TYR A 153 0.24 4.07 15.10
CA TYR A 153 1.22 4.96 15.73
C TYR A 153 0.86 5.19 17.18
N ASN A 154 1.86 5.13 18.07
CA ASN A 154 1.67 5.28 19.51
C ASN A 154 0.55 4.41 20.11
N GLY A 155 0.39 3.17 19.60
CA GLY A 155 -0.61 2.23 20.06
C GLY A 155 -2.02 2.42 19.50
N SER A 156 -2.26 3.47 18.71
CA SER A 156 -3.54 3.71 18.02
C SER A 156 -3.46 3.27 16.56
N VAL A 157 -4.52 2.62 16.07
CA VAL A 157 -4.68 2.18 14.68
C VAL A 157 -5.51 3.21 13.91
N TYR A 158 -5.03 3.64 12.75
CA TYR A 158 -5.68 4.63 11.88
C TYR A 158 -6.23 4.01 10.60
N GLY A 159 -5.82 2.78 10.28
CA GLY A 159 -6.31 2.07 9.11
C GLY A 159 -6.32 0.56 9.33
N ILE A 160 -7.42 -0.08 8.92
CA ILE A 160 -7.57 -1.53 8.98
C ILE A 160 -7.00 -2.14 7.70
N PRO A 161 -6.08 -3.14 7.78
CA PRO A 161 -5.57 -3.82 6.60
C PRO A 161 -6.70 -4.62 5.93
N SER A 162 -6.97 -4.31 4.67
CA SER A 162 -7.99 -5.01 3.88
C SER A 162 -7.42 -6.13 3.03
N THR A 163 -6.18 -5.95 2.56
CA THR A 163 -5.47 -6.91 1.70
C THR A 163 -3.98 -6.86 1.97
N GLY A 164 -3.28 -7.93 1.65
CA GLY A 164 -1.81 -7.96 1.58
C GLY A 164 -1.37 -8.16 0.13
N ASN A 165 -0.26 -7.55 -0.26
CA ASN A 165 0.35 -7.74 -1.56
C ASN A 165 1.56 -8.66 -1.44
N ALA A 166 1.67 -9.62 -2.37
CA ALA A 166 2.91 -10.30 -2.65
C ALA A 166 3.54 -9.64 -3.89
N GLN A 167 4.75 -9.15 -3.75
CA GLN A 167 5.49 -8.61 -4.89
C GLN A 167 6.40 -9.67 -5.49
N GLY A 168 6.55 -9.64 -6.80
CA GLY A 168 7.41 -10.53 -7.54
C GLY A 168 7.43 -10.14 -9.02
N ILE A 169 8.35 -10.70 -9.77
CA ILE A 169 8.38 -10.54 -11.21
C ILE A 169 7.30 -11.44 -11.81
N VAL A 170 6.33 -10.81 -12.48
CA VAL A 170 5.32 -11.50 -13.28
C VAL A 170 5.93 -11.86 -14.64
N TYR A 171 5.75 -13.09 -15.13
CA TYR A 171 6.28 -13.52 -16.42
C TYR A 171 5.26 -14.29 -17.25
N ASN A 172 5.36 -14.21 -18.56
CA ASN A 172 4.56 -14.99 -19.47
C ASN A 172 5.19 -16.37 -19.70
N LYS A 173 4.57 -17.41 -19.15
CA LYS A 173 5.07 -18.79 -19.26
C LYS A 173 5.28 -19.25 -20.69
N LYS A 174 4.35 -18.90 -21.61
CA LYS A 174 4.45 -19.32 -23.02
C LYS A 174 5.61 -18.65 -23.73
N VAL A 175 5.91 -17.39 -23.43
CA VAL A 175 7.09 -16.70 -23.97
C VAL A 175 8.36 -17.34 -23.45
N PHE A 176 8.44 -17.63 -22.17
CA PHE A 176 9.60 -18.31 -21.57
C PHE A 176 9.83 -19.70 -22.20
N GLU A 177 8.78 -20.50 -22.27
CA GLU A 177 8.85 -21.84 -22.91
C GLU A 177 9.29 -21.76 -24.38
N ALA A 178 8.73 -20.82 -25.16
CA ALA A 178 9.06 -20.62 -26.55
C ALA A 178 10.52 -20.17 -26.77
N ALA A 179 11.05 -19.37 -25.83
CA ALA A 179 12.45 -18.97 -25.80
C ALA A 179 13.41 -20.08 -25.24
N GLY A 180 12.86 -21.26 -24.94
CA GLY A 180 13.66 -22.39 -24.42
C GLY A 180 14.00 -22.29 -22.93
N ILE A 181 13.33 -21.42 -22.17
CA ILE A 181 13.54 -21.27 -20.73
C ILE A 181 12.61 -22.27 -20.02
N THR A 182 13.18 -23.34 -19.50
CA THR A 182 12.46 -24.46 -18.88
C THR A 182 12.55 -24.45 -17.34
N THR A 183 13.47 -23.68 -16.79
CA THR A 183 13.67 -23.49 -15.35
C THR A 183 13.74 -22.00 -15.04
N LEU A 184 13.15 -21.59 -13.92
CA LEU A 184 13.24 -20.20 -13.50
C LEU A 184 14.66 -19.88 -13.01
N PRO A 185 15.15 -18.65 -13.29
CA PRO A 185 16.46 -18.20 -12.88
C PRO A 185 16.57 -18.14 -11.35
N LYS A 186 17.77 -18.40 -10.84
CA LYS A 186 18.09 -18.35 -9.41
C LYS A 186 19.05 -17.23 -9.06
N THR A 187 19.67 -16.63 -10.06
CA THR A 187 20.62 -15.54 -9.91
C THR A 187 20.26 -14.37 -10.84
N PRO A 188 20.73 -13.16 -10.54
CA PRO A 188 20.56 -12.01 -11.44
C PRO A 188 21.11 -12.26 -12.86
N ASP A 189 22.26 -12.91 -12.97
CA ASP A 189 22.87 -13.20 -14.27
C ASP A 189 22.05 -14.23 -15.07
N GLU A 190 21.55 -15.29 -14.43
CA GLU A 190 20.63 -16.24 -15.07
C GLU A 190 19.36 -15.54 -15.57
N PHE A 191 18.81 -14.59 -14.79
CA PHE A 191 17.63 -13.84 -15.22
C PHE A 191 17.94 -12.97 -16.45
N LEU A 192 19.06 -12.27 -16.44
CA LEU A 192 19.49 -11.44 -17.57
C LEU A 192 19.76 -12.30 -18.83
N ASP A 193 20.32 -13.49 -18.66
CA ASP A 193 20.53 -14.43 -19.75
C ASP A 193 19.19 -14.98 -20.29
N ASP A 194 18.22 -15.21 -19.44
CA ASP A 194 16.88 -15.60 -19.87
C ASP A 194 16.16 -14.47 -20.63
N LEU A 195 16.30 -13.22 -20.20
CA LEU A 195 15.82 -12.07 -20.97
C LEU A 195 16.49 -11.97 -22.34
N GLN A 196 17.79 -12.28 -22.42
CA GLN A 196 18.51 -12.33 -23.70
C GLN A 196 17.95 -13.42 -24.63
N LYS A 197 17.65 -14.63 -24.10
CA LYS A 197 17.01 -15.69 -24.89
C LYS A 197 15.67 -15.27 -25.47
N ILE A 198 14.88 -14.51 -24.71
CA ILE A 198 13.60 -13.96 -25.21
C ILE A 198 13.86 -12.99 -26.36
N LYS A 199 14.82 -12.08 -26.22
CA LYS A 199 15.22 -11.14 -27.26
C LYS A 199 15.69 -11.83 -28.54
N ASP A 200 16.49 -12.89 -28.39
CA ASP A 200 17.02 -13.66 -29.51
C ASP A 200 15.94 -14.51 -30.20
N TYR A 201 14.94 -14.99 -29.42
CA TYR A 201 13.82 -15.75 -29.93
C TYR A 201 12.90 -14.88 -30.80
N ASP A 202 12.47 -13.73 -30.27
CA ASP A 202 11.62 -12.77 -30.99
C ASP A 202 11.94 -11.33 -30.56
N PRO A 203 12.65 -10.56 -31.40
CA PRO A 203 13.01 -9.18 -31.10
C PRO A 203 11.82 -8.21 -30.94
N SER A 204 10.61 -8.63 -31.31
CA SER A 204 9.39 -7.81 -31.16
C SER A 204 8.78 -7.90 -29.75
N ILE A 205 9.24 -8.88 -28.95
CA ILE A 205 8.84 -9.02 -27.55
C ILE A 205 9.76 -8.13 -26.69
N ASP A 206 9.17 -7.35 -25.78
CA ASP A 206 9.91 -6.68 -24.72
C ASP A 206 10.29 -7.72 -23.65
N PRO A 207 11.56 -8.10 -23.50
CA PRO A 207 11.94 -9.15 -22.55
C PRO A 207 11.59 -8.79 -21.11
N LEU A 208 11.91 -7.57 -20.70
CA LEU A 208 11.53 -6.96 -19.42
C LEU A 208 10.84 -5.64 -19.68
N TYR A 209 9.62 -5.46 -19.18
CA TYR A 209 8.89 -4.22 -19.27
C TYR A 209 8.93 -3.48 -17.94
N THR A 210 9.54 -2.29 -17.92
CA THR A 210 9.82 -1.59 -16.66
C THR A 210 8.64 -0.77 -16.14
N ASN A 211 7.70 -0.41 -17.01
CA ASN A 211 6.63 0.54 -16.69
C ASN A 211 7.14 1.89 -16.15
N TYR A 212 8.31 2.33 -16.59
CA TYR A 212 9.03 3.49 -16.05
C TYR A 212 8.17 4.76 -15.96
N ALA A 213 7.37 5.06 -16.98
CA ALA A 213 6.54 6.28 -17.00
C ALA A 213 5.50 6.32 -15.88
N ALA A 214 5.11 5.20 -15.32
CA ALA A 214 4.21 5.15 -14.17
C ALA A 214 4.88 5.63 -12.86
N GLY A 215 6.21 5.73 -12.83
CA GLY A 215 6.98 6.24 -11.68
C GLY A 215 7.00 5.30 -10.48
N TRP A 216 5.84 4.96 -9.91
CA TRP A 216 5.72 4.09 -8.74
C TRP A 216 6.28 2.68 -8.95
N THR A 217 6.38 2.20 -10.18
CA THR A 217 6.97 0.91 -10.51
C THR A 217 8.46 0.86 -10.17
N MET A 218 9.15 2.00 -10.19
CA MET A 218 10.53 2.06 -9.75
C MET A 218 10.66 1.86 -8.23
N THR A 219 9.72 2.38 -7.44
CA THR A 219 9.68 2.08 -6.00
C THR A 219 9.27 0.63 -5.71
N ALA A 220 8.55 -0.04 -6.62
CA ALA A 220 8.31 -1.48 -6.52
C ALA A 220 9.63 -2.28 -6.63
N TRP A 221 10.59 -1.84 -7.46
CA TRP A 221 11.92 -2.43 -7.48
C TRP A 221 12.66 -2.24 -6.16
N ASP A 222 12.55 -1.09 -5.50
CA ASP A 222 13.16 -0.85 -4.19
C ASP A 222 12.66 -1.84 -3.13
N ALA A 223 11.40 -2.25 -3.21
CA ALA A 223 10.82 -3.22 -2.28
C ALA A 223 11.50 -4.59 -2.32
N TYR A 224 12.13 -4.97 -3.45
CA TYR A 224 12.89 -6.23 -3.54
C TYR A 224 14.18 -6.19 -2.72
N THR A 225 14.69 -5.01 -2.35
CA THR A 225 15.87 -4.88 -1.48
C THR A 225 15.63 -5.39 -0.08
N SER A 226 14.38 -5.37 0.40
CA SER A 226 14.00 -5.92 1.71
C SER A 226 13.92 -7.46 1.65
N GLY A 227 12.73 -8.02 1.59
CA GLY A 227 12.53 -9.46 1.69
C GLY A 227 13.21 -10.29 0.59
N GLY A 228 13.22 -9.79 -0.67
CA GLY A 228 13.74 -10.52 -1.82
C GLY A 228 15.26 -10.65 -1.84
N ALA A 229 15.98 -9.55 -1.67
CA ALA A 229 17.43 -9.51 -1.82
C ALA A 229 18.18 -9.69 -0.50
N THR A 230 17.62 -9.27 0.63
CA THR A 230 18.29 -9.33 1.94
C THR A 230 17.69 -10.37 2.89
N GLY A 231 16.44 -10.77 2.68
CA GLY A 231 15.68 -11.56 3.64
C GLY A 231 15.32 -10.80 4.93
N ASP A 232 15.59 -9.48 4.98
CA ASP A 232 15.33 -8.62 6.12
C ASP A 232 14.12 -7.72 5.83
N PRO A 233 12.95 -7.95 6.46
CA PRO A 233 11.76 -7.13 6.25
C PRO A 233 11.93 -5.68 6.71
N ASP A 234 12.85 -5.44 7.63
CA ASP A 234 13.13 -4.12 8.20
C ASP A 234 14.28 -3.40 7.48
N TRP A 235 14.82 -4.00 6.41
CA TRP A 235 15.95 -3.46 5.68
C TRP A 235 15.84 -1.98 5.37
N MET A 236 14.79 -1.57 4.69
CA MET A 236 14.64 -0.19 4.20
C MET A 236 14.56 0.84 5.33
N ASN A 237 13.88 0.49 6.43
CA ASN A 237 13.55 1.45 7.49
C ASN A 237 14.54 1.43 8.67
N ILE A 238 15.18 0.29 8.91
CA ILE A 238 16.03 0.09 10.09
C ILE A 238 17.47 -0.21 9.70
N THR A 239 17.71 -1.24 8.90
CA THR A 239 19.06 -1.75 8.64
C THR A 239 19.82 -0.87 7.64
N MET A 240 19.20 -0.48 6.53
CA MET A 240 19.83 0.32 5.48
C MET A 240 20.36 1.67 6.00
N PRO A 241 19.61 2.47 6.78
CA PRO A 241 20.11 3.75 7.28
C PRO A 241 21.33 3.66 8.20
N GLN A 242 21.56 2.48 8.79
CA GLN A 242 22.68 2.21 9.69
C GLN A 242 23.85 1.49 8.97
N THR A 243 23.67 1.08 7.72
CA THR A 243 24.64 0.33 6.95
C THR A 243 25.46 1.27 6.07
N LYS A 244 26.79 1.21 6.21
CA LYS A 244 27.69 1.96 5.34
C LYS A 244 27.65 1.35 3.92
N ASP A 245 27.43 2.19 2.90
CA ASP A 245 27.38 1.78 1.50
C ASP A 245 26.42 0.59 1.26
N PRO A 246 25.13 0.70 1.63
CA PRO A 246 24.19 -0.43 1.70
C PRO A 246 23.91 -1.12 0.36
N PHE A 247 24.22 -0.47 -0.75
CA PHE A 247 24.08 -1.01 -2.10
C PHE A 247 25.41 -1.48 -2.72
N GLN A 248 26.46 -1.58 -1.93
CA GLN A 248 27.73 -2.13 -2.40
C GLN A 248 27.58 -3.64 -2.63
N LYS A 249 28.14 -4.14 -3.76
CA LYS A 249 28.21 -5.58 -4.03
C LYS A 249 28.93 -6.32 -2.90
N GLY A 250 28.35 -7.42 -2.46
CA GLY A 250 28.93 -8.26 -1.40
C GLY A 250 28.67 -7.74 0.03
N ILE A 251 27.76 -6.81 0.22
CA ILE A 251 27.43 -6.26 1.56
C ILE A 251 26.93 -7.34 2.54
N LEU A 252 26.23 -8.37 2.02
CA LEU A 252 25.73 -9.51 2.80
C LEU A 252 26.62 -10.77 2.71
N GLY A 253 27.80 -10.66 2.09
CA GLY A 253 28.75 -11.73 1.90
C GLY A 253 29.50 -11.62 0.58
N ALA A 254 30.61 -12.34 0.44
CA ALA A 254 31.48 -12.20 -0.74
C ALA A 254 30.82 -12.59 -2.06
N ASP A 255 29.92 -13.60 -2.01
CA ASP A 255 29.22 -14.14 -3.17
C ASP A 255 27.77 -13.64 -3.27
N ASP A 256 27.31 -12.83 -2.31
CA ASP A 256 25.97 -12.33 -2.26
C ASP A 256 25.90 -10.92 -2.88
N MET A 257 24.99 -10.73 -3.81
CA MET A 257 24.78 -9.44 -4.43
C MET A 257 23.88 -8.53 -3.57
N GLY A 258 23.08 -9.10 -2.66
CA GLY A 258 22.19 -8.36 -1.77
C GLY A 258 21.37 -7.27 -2.49
N PRO A 259 21.20 -6.10 -1.88
CA PRO A 259 20.47 -4.98 -2.51
C PRO A 259 21.08 -4.51 -3.84
N TYR A 260 22.37 -4.70 -4.06
CA TYR A 260 23.02 -4.39 -5.33
C TYR A 260 22.38 -5.15 -6.50
N ALA A 261 21.93 -6.41 -6.28
CA ALA A 261 21.35 -7.26 -7.32
C ALA A 261 20.14 -6.59 -8.00
N VAL A 262 19.33 -5.88 -7.23
CA VAL A 262 18.10 -5.24 -7.71
C VAL A 262 18.40 -4.19 -8.79
N TYR A 263 19.34 -3.29 -8.49
CA TYR A 263 19.73 -2.23 -9.43
C TYR A 263 20.65 -2.75 -10.53
N TYR A 264 21.43 -3.78 -10.25
CA TYR A 264 22.26 -4.45 -11.25
C TYR A 264 21.40 -5.05 -12.37
N ILE A 265 20.30 -5.71 -12.04
CA ILE A 265 19.36 -6.26 -13.03
C ILE A 265 18.82 -5.14 -13.92
N LEU A 266 18.30 -4.05 -13.34
CA LEU A 266 17.78 -2.92 -14.12
C LEU A 266 18.83 -2.28 -15.01
N TYR A 267 20.00 -2.00 -14.46
CA TYR A 267 21.11 -1.38 -15.20
C TYR A 267 21.55 -2.24 -16.38
N GLU A 268 21.82 -3.54 -16.16
CA GLU A 268 22.26 -4.44 -17.21
C GLU A 268 21.15 -4.74 -18.23
N ALA A 269 19.89 -4.84 -17.81
CA ALA A 269 18.77 -5.01 -18.74
C ALA A 269 18.67 -3.85 -19.72
N VAL A 270 18.70 -2.60 -19.22
CA VAL A 270 18.70 -1.40 -20.08
C VAL A 270 19.94 -1.35 -20.97
N LYS A 271 21.11 -1.56 -20.39
CA LYS A 271 22.39 -1.52 -21.12
C LYS A 271 22.47 -2.54 -22.26
N ARG A 272 21.89 -3.73 -22.06
CA ARG A 272 21.84 -4.81 -23.08
C ARG A 272 20.66 -4.65 -24.06
N GLY A 273 19.81 -3.63 -23.88
CA GLY A 273 18.60 -3.42 -24.69
C GLY A 273 17.55 -4.51 -24.50
N LEU A 274 17.42 -5.03 -23.28
CA LEU A 274 16.47 -6.08 -22.90
C LEU A 274 15.17 -5.52 -22.31
N THR A 275 14.98 -4.21 -22.38
CA THR A 275 13.77 -3.53 -21.94
C THR A 275 12.99 -2.96 -23.12
N GLU A 276 11.83 -2.38 -22.85
CA GLU A 276 11.09 -1.59 -23.84
C GLU A 276 11.95 -0.48 -24.44
N ALA A 277 11.70 -0.17 -25.72
CA ALA A 277 12.53 0.77 -26.49
C ALA A 277 12.42 2.23 -26.01
N ASP A 278 11.23 2.64 -25.56
CA ASP A 278 10.97 3.96 -25.01
C ASP A 278 10.26 3.84 -23.65
N PRO A 279 11.02 3.89 -22.54
CA PRO A 279 10.44 3.76 -21.20
C PRO A 279 9.57 4.97 -20.80
N THR A 280 9.69 6.10 -21.48
CA THR A 280 8.91 7.31 -21.15
C THR A 280 7.48 7.27 -21.67
N THR A 281 7.16 6.33 -22.55
CA THR A 281 5.82 6.14 -23.13
C THR A 281 5.12 4.89 -22.60
N THR A 282 5.65 4.29 -21.54
CA THR A 282 5.05 3.08 -20.93
C THR A 282 3.70 3.40 -20.27
N ASP A 283 2.80 2.42 -20.30
CA ASP A 283 1.47 2.52 -19.70
C ASP A 283 1.19 1.25 -18.88
N TRP A 284 0.92 1.44 -17.58
CA TRP A 284 0.66 0.35 -16.66
C TRP A 284 -0.58 -0.46 -17.04
N GLU A 285 -1.70 0.21 -17.33
CA GLU A 285 -2.93 -0.49 -17.71
C GLU A 285 -2.77 -1.20 -19.06
N GLY A 286 -2.10 -0.55 -20.02
CA GLY A 286 -1.78 -1.13 -21.31
C GLY A 286 -0.78 -2.30 -21.24
N SER A 287 0.06 -2.38 -20.21
CA SER A 287 1.00 -3.50 -20.05
C SER A 287 0.32 -4.84 -19.75
N LYS A 288 -0.80 -4.82 -19.04
CA LYS A 288 -1.55 -6.03 -18.64
C LYS A 288 -2.03 -6.88 -19.83
N PRO A 289 -2.75 -6.32 -20.83
CA PRO A 289 -3.09 -7.09 -22.02
C PRO A 289 -1.85 -7.47 -22.85
N ARG A 290 -0.80 -6.66 -22.89
CA ARG A 290 0.42 -6.96 -23.64
C ARG A 290 1.15 -8.17 -23.10
N ILE A 291 1.32 -8.30 -21.76
CA ILE A 291 1.94 -9.50 -21.19
C ILE A 291 1.06 -10.73 -21.41
N ASN A 292 -0.25 -10.61 -21.30
CA ASN A 292 -1.18 -11.71 -21.55
C ASN A 292 -1.11 -12.21 -23.00
N ASN A 293 -0.90 -11.30 -23.94
CA ASN A 293 -0.81 -11.60 -25.38
C ASN A 293 0.63 -12.01 -25.82
N GLY A 294 1.58 -12.09 -24.89
CA GLY A 294 2.96 -12.52 -25.19
C GLY A 294 3.83 -11.44 -25.84
N GLN A 295 3.43 -10.17 -25.76
CA GLN A 295 4.24 -9.04 -26.24
C GLN A 295 5.26 -8.55 -25.19
N ILE A 296 5.14 -9.02 -23.97
CA ILE A 296 6.05 -8.77 -22.84
C ILE A 296 6.43 -10.12 -22.26
N GLY A 297 7.73 -10.34 -22.04
CA GLY A 297 8.26 -11.54 -21.40
C GLY A 297 8.06 -11.54 -19.89
N ALA A 298 8.51 -10.47 -19.25
CA ALA A 298 8.41 -10.25 -17.80
C ALA A 298 8.16 -8.78 -17.46
N MET A 299 7.55 -8.54 -16.31
CA MET A 299 7.36 -7.19 -15.74
C MET A 299 7.26 -7.24 -14.22
N VAL A 300 7.42 -6.09 -13.55
CA VAL A 300 7.23 -5.93 -12.09
C VAL A 300 5.77 -5.82 -11.77
#